data_8af4df64850b07d264b8bb51fadf3b72
#
_entry.id   8af4df64850b07d264b8bb51fadf3b72
#
_cell.length_a   1.000
_cell.length_b   1.000
_cell.length_c   1.000
_cell.angle_alpha   90.00
_cell.angle_beta   90.00
_cell.angle_gamma   90.00
#
_symmetry.space_group_name_H-M   'P 1'
#
loop_
_entity.id
_entity.type
_entity.pdbx_description
1 polymer ?
#
loop_
_entity_poly.entity_id
_entity_poly.type
_entity_poly.pdbx_seq_one_letter_code
_entity_poly.pdbx_strand_id
1 'polypeptide(L)'
;DQRSEIALISAINHPDLGALKRSIQTNQQRKVSILKPEEVKSLQNYNILILYQPTTSFKAIFEQNKVAQINTFIITGTATDFNFLNQVQNDLLFKMSAQKEDYLTTFDSNFNLFSQANIGFENFPPLEHKFGTIAAKSNVNTLLSARIRNVQLQNPLLTFTENGSKRNAYLLGENIWKWRLENNLNKKSFEDFDLFTDKIIQFLVTNASKKNLNVTYESFYNSGESIEITAEYFNKNYEFDDKAQLTIQVINSKTKASKKYDLLKATNSYKVNLDGLEAGNYSFKVTEKQSNSSFSGSFEVLDFEIEKQFVNPDKSRLEQLATNTNGKVYYPNQIENLIKSLLENENY
;
A
#
# COMPACT_ATOMS: atom_id res chain seq x y z
N ASP A 1 -14.50 3.98 1.80
CA ASP A 1 -13.79 2.79 2.30
C ASP A 1 -13.92 1.67 1.28
N GLN A 2 -12.87 1.44 0.48
CA GLN A 2 -12.86 0.32 -0.48
C GLN A 2 -12.51 -0.95 0.29
N ARG A 3 -13.46 -1.90 0.30
CA ARG A 3 -13.21 -3.25 0.82
C ARG A 3 -12.25 -3.99 -0.12
N SER A 4 -11.34 -4.78 0.45
CA SER A 4 -10.47 -5.66 -0.33
C SER A 4 -11.26 -6.87 -0.81
N GLU A 5 -11.41 -7.05 -2.10
CA GLU A 5 -12.07 -8.20 -2.73
C GLU A 5 -11.07 -9.34 -2.93
N ILE A 6 -11.39 -10.52 -2.41
CA ILE A 6 -10.52 -11.70 -2.41
C ILE A 6 -11.26 -12.84 -3.12
N ALA A 7 -10.66 -13.39 -4.16
CA ALA A 7 -11.16 -14.60 -4.80
C ALA A 7 -10.51 -15.84 -4.16
N LEU A 8 -11.31 -16.69 -3.53
CA LEU A 8 -10.89 -18.02 -3.07
C LEU A 8 -11.38 -19.06 -4.09
N ILE A 9 -10.46 -19.54 -4.92
CA ILE A 9 -10.76 -20.35 -6.09
C ILE A 9 -10.39 -21.81 -5.82
N SER A 10 -11.34 -22.71 -6.02
CA SER A 10 -11.16 -24.14 -5.83
C SER A 10 -12.00 -24.96 -6.81
N ALA A 11 -11.40 -26.01 -7.38
CA ALA A 11 -12.14 -27.00 -8.18
C ALA A 11 -12.84 -28.07 -7.32
N ILE A 12 -12.53 -28.12 -6.02
CA ILE A 12 -13.05 -29.15 -5.09
C ILE A 12 -13.73 -28.47 -3.89
N ASN A 13 -14.65 -29.20 -3.27
CA ASN A 13 -15.23 -28.80 -1.99
C ASN A 13 -14.32 -29.31 -0.85
N HIS A 14 -13.92 -28.41 0.05
CA HIS A 14 -13.07 -28.74 1.19
C HIS A 14 -13.41 -27.87 2.40
N PRO A 15 -13.33 -28.40 3.65
CA PRO A 15 -13.58 -27.60 4.86
C PRO A 15 -12.67 -26.37 5.01
N ASP A 16 -11.45 -26.42 4.47
CA ASP A 16 -10.50 -25.28 4.48
C ASP A 16 -11.09 -24.02 3.86
N LEU A 17 -11.91 -24.17 2.80
CA LEU A 17 -12.52 -23.01 2.12
C LEU A 17 -13.41 -22.21 3.07
N GLY A 18 -14.23 -22.91 3.85
CA GLY A 18 -15.11 -22.29 4.84
C GLY A 18 -14.34 -21.71 6.03
N ALA A 19 -13.30 -22.39 6.49
CA ALA A 19 -12.45 -21.91 7.58
C ALA A 19 -11.69 -20.65 7.20
N LEU A 20 -11.04 -20.65 6.02
CA LEU A 20 -10.31 -19.49 5.47
C LEU A 20 -11.26 -18.30 5.25
N LYS A 21 -12.41 -18.52 4.61
CA LYS A 21 -13.39 -17.44 4.40
C LYS A 21 -13.81 -16.79 5.72
N ARG A 22 -14.19 -17.59 6.72
CA ARG A 22 -14.62 -17.06 8.03
C ARG A 22 -13.49 -16.32 8.73
N SER A 23 -12.27 -16.87 8.72
CA SER A 23 -11.10 -16.25 9.35
C SER A 23 -10.75 -14.92 8.67
N ILE A 24 -10.70 -14.87 7.34
CA ILE A 24 -10.37 -13.65 6.61
C ILE A 24 -11.43 -12.55 6.79
N GLN A 25 -12.72 -12.93 6.85
CA GLN A 25 -13.83 -12.00 6.98
C GLN A 25 -14.10 -11.54 8.43
N THR A 26 -13.32 -11.97 9.43
CA THR A 26 -13.31 -11.32 10.75
C THR A 26 -12.87 -9.86 10.62
N ASN A 27 -12.03 -9.54 9.65
CA ASN A 27 -11.74 -8.17 9.25
C ASN A 27 -12.84 -7.67 8.29
N GLN A 28 -13.68 -6.74 8.77
CA GLN A 28 -14.83 -6.19 8.03
C GLN A 28 -14.46 -5.45 6.74
N GLN A 29 -13.19 -5.09 6.55
CA GLN A 29 -12.68 -4.46 5.33
C GLN A 29 -12.37 -5.48 4.23
N ARG A 30 -12.66 -6.75 4.43
CA ARG A 30 -12.38 -7.83 3.47
C ARG A 30 -13.65 -8.57 3.08
N LYS A 31 -13.74 -8.91 1.81
CA LYS A 31 -14.82 -9.74 1.27
C LYS A 31 -14.22 -10.91 0.50
N VAL A 32 -14.62 -12.12 0.83
CA VAL A 32 -14.15 -13.36 0.21
C VAL A 32 -15.27 -14.00 -0.61
N SER A 33 -15.02 -14.17 -1.91
CA SER A 33 -15.88 -14.92 -2.82
C SER A 33 -15.25 -16.28 -3.08
N ILE A 34 -15.98 -17.36 -2.79
CA ILE A 34 -15.56 -18.73 -3.16
C ILE A 34 -16.09 -19.00 -4.56
N LEU A 35 -15.20 -19.35 -5.48
CA LEU A 35 -15.48 -19.54 -6.89
C LEU A 35 -14.85 -20.83 -7.41
N LYS A 36 -15.47 -21.42 -8.41
CA LYS A 36 -14.83 -22.46 -9.21
C LYS A 36 -13.97 -21.84 -10.31
N PRO A 37 -12.93 -22.52 -10.80
CA PRO A 37 -12.06 -21.99 -11.85
C PRO A 37 -12.82 -21.50 -13.09
N GLU A 38 -13.87 -22.22 -13.51
CA GLU A 38 -14.72 -21.89 -14.66
C GLU A 38 -15.63 -20.66 -14.46
N GLU A 39 -15.88 -20.26 -13.22
CA GLU A 39 -16.69 -19.10 -12.87
C GLU A 39 -15.90 -17.78 -12.94
N VAL A 40 -14.57 -17.87 -12.97
CA VAL A 40 -13.69 -16.69 -12.99
C VAL A 40 -13.58 -16.14 -14.40
N LYS A 41 -14.36 -15.09 -14.70
CA LYS A 41 -14.35 -14.43 -16.02
C LYS A 41 -13.28 -13.36 -16.15
N SER A 42 -13.00 -12.62 -15.07
CA SER A 42 -12.01 -11.54 -15.02
C SER A 42 -11.40 -11.44 -13.65
N LEU A 43 -10.11 -11.08 -13.59
CA LEU A 43 -9.37 -10.88 -12.34
C LEU A 43 -9.35 -9.42 -11.87
N GLN A 44 -9.80 -8.47 -12.68
CA GLN A 44 -9.62 -7.03 -12.44
C GLN A 44 -10.24 -6.50 -11.13
N ASN A 45 -11.25 -7.20 -10.61
CA ASN A 45 -11.96 -6.77 -9.40
C ASN A 45 -11.38 -7.36 -8.11
N TYR A 46 -10.32 -8.18 -8.19
CA TYR A 46 -9.75 -8.84 -7.03
C TYR A 46 -8.40 -8.23 -6.65
N ASN A 47 -8.19 -8.08 -5.35
CA ASN A 47 -6.92 -7.63 -4.78
C ASN A 47 -5.97 -8.78 -4.48
N ILE A 48 -6.53 -9.98 -4.19
CA ILE A 48 -5.79 -11.22 -3.91
C ILE A 48 -6.50 -12.39 -4.55
N LEU A 49 -5.72 -13.36 -5.01
CA LEU A 49 -6.20 -14.67 -5.43
C LEU A 49 -5.70 -15.73 -4.45
N ILE A 50 -6.61 -16.45 -3.82
CA ILE A 50 -6.30 -17.66 -3.05
C ILE A 50 -6.61 -18.85 -3.96
N LEU A 51 -5.58 -19.58 -4.34
CA LEU A 51 -5.66 -20.71 -5.28
C LEU A 51 -5.54 -22.02 -4.50
N TYR A 52 -6.67 -22.67 -4.27
CA TYR A 52 -6.74 -23.89 -3.46
C TYR A 52 -6.60 -25.14 -4.32
N GLN A 53 -5.52 -25.88 -4.10
CA GLN A 53 -5.16 -27.11 -4.79
C GLN A 53 -5.25 -27.01 -6.33
N PRO A 54 -4.42 -26.13 -6.95
CA PRO A 54 -4.49 -25.91 -8.40
C PRO A 54 -4.26 -27.16 -9.22
N THR A 55 -5.09 -27.32 -10.25
CA THR A 55 -4.97 -28.33 -11.30
C THR A 55 -4.96 -27.62 -12.67
N THR A 56 -4.91 -28.38 -13.76
CA THR A 56 -4.98 -27.82 -15.14
C THR A 56 -6.21 -26.95 -15.39
N SER A 57 -7.29 -27.11 -14.62
CA SER A 57 -8.48 -26.24 -14.71
C SER A 57 -8.20 -24.77 -14.34
N PHE A 58 -7.10 -24.49 -13.63
CA PHE A 58 -6.67 -23.13 -13.27
C PHE A 58 -5.85 -22.44 -14.37
N LYS A 59 -5.60 -23.08 -15.51
CA LYS A 59 -4.73 -22.55 -16.57
C LYS A 59 -5.10 -21.13 -16.98
N ALA A 60 -6.39 -20.87 -17.24
CA ALA A 60 -6.86 -19.54 -17.65
C ALA A 60 -6.60 -18.47 -16.58
N ILE A 61 -6.70 -18.82 -15.28
CA ILE A 61 -6.44 -17.91 -14.16
C ILE A 61 -4.96 -17.54 -14.11
N PHE A 62 -4.05 -18.51 -14.21
CA PHE A 62 -2.62 -18.26 -14.23
C PHE A 62 -2.21 -17.42 -15.46
N GLU A 63 -2.77 -17.70 -16.65
CA GLU A 63 -2.50 -16.90 -17.86
C GLU A 63 -2.97 -15.44 -17.71
N GLN A 64 -4.18 -15.21 -17.20
CA GLN A 64 -4.67 -13.85 -16.92
C GLN A 64 -3.80 -13.17 -15.86
N ASN A 65 -3.35 -13.90 -14.84
CA ASN A 65 -2.55 -13.31 -13.75
C ASN A 65 -1.11 -13.00 -14.14
N LYS A 66 -0.58 -13.55 -15.23
CA LYS A 66 0.70 -13.10 -15.81
C LYS A 66 0.65 -11.62 -16.20
N VAL A 67 -0.50 -11.14 -16.66
CA VAL A 67 -0.71 -9.74 -17.04
C VAL A 67 -1.20 -8.91 -15.85
N ALA A 68 -2.18 -9.42 -15.11
CA ALA A 68 -2.82 -8.70 -14.00
C ALA A 68 -1.90 -8.50 -12.78
N GLN A 69 -0.89 -9.36 -12.61
CA GLN A 69 0.11 -9.30 -11.53
C GLN A 69 -0.48 -9.22 -10.12
N ILE A 70 -1.66 -9.84 -9.92
CA ILE A 70 -2.32 -9.90 -8.62
C ILE A 70 -1.57 -10.86 -7.71
N ASN A 71 -1.37 -10.47 -6.46
CA ASN A 71 -0.73 -11.29 -5.44
C ASN A 71 -1.51 -12.57 -5.16
N THR A 72 -0.80 -13.69 -4.93
CA THR A 72 -1.43 -15.00 -4.80
C THR A 72 -1.10 -15.67 -3.46
N PHE A 73 -2.09 -16.37 -2.92
CA PHE A 73 -1.91 -17.35 -1.87
C PHE A 73 -2.23 -18.73 -2.43
N ILE A 74 -1.21 -19.52 -2.68
CA ILE A 74 -1.37 -20.88 -3.24
C ILE A 74 -1.35 -21.88 -2.08
N ILE A 75 -2.42 -22.66 -1.97
CA ILE A 75 -2.55 -23.72 -0.99
C ILE A 75 -2.52 -25.05 -1.74
N THR A 76 -1.53 -25.88 -1.46
CA THR A 76 -1.39 -27.18 -2.08
C THR A 76 -1.87 -28.29 -1.14
N GLY A 77 -2.17 -29.43 -1.70
CA GLY A 77 -2.64 -30.61 -0.96
C GLY A 77 -2.60 -31.85 -1.84
N THR A 78 -3.36 -32.87 -1.46
CA THR A 78 -3.31 -34.18 -2.12
C THR A 78 -3.93 -34.21 -3.52
N ALA A 79 -4.83 -33.24 -3.83
CA ALA A 79 -5.47 -33.11 -5.15
C ALA A 79 -4.70 -32.17 -6.10
N THR A 80 -3.62 -31.51 -5.65
CA THR A 80 -2.84 -30.60 -6.48
C THR A 80 -2.16 -31.33 -7.63
N ASP A 81 -2.24 -30.77 -8.84
CA ASP A 81 -1.43 -31.19 -9.99
C ASP A 81 -0.07 -30.48 -9.95
N PHE A 82 0.94 -31.15 -9.40
CA PHE A 82 2.28 -30.57 -9.25
C PHE A 82 3.04 -30.43 -10.57
N ASN A 83 2.72 -31.25 -11.58
CA ASN A 83 3.30 -31.10 -12.91
C ASN A 83 2.81 -29.78 -13.56
N PHE A 84 1.52 -29.53 -13.47
CA PHE A 84 0.93 -28.28 -13.91
C PHE A 84 1.48 -27.10 -13.10
N LEU A 85 1.51 -27.19 -11.77
CA LEU A 85 1.97 -26.11 -10.90
C LEU A 85 3.45 -25.74 -11.16
N ASN A 86 4.32 -26.72 -11.43
CA ASN A 86 5.71 -26.48 -11.81
C ASN A 86 5.88 -25.70 -13.13
N GLN A 87 4.87 -25.70 -14.02
CA GLN A 87 4.90 -25.01 -15.31
C GLN A 87 4.41 -23.55 -15.19
N VAL A 88 3.53 -23.25 -14.23
CA VAL A 88 2.81 -21.97 -14.18
C VAL A 88 3.33 -21.01 -13.11
N GLN A 89 4.22 -21.47 -12.20
CA GLN A 89 4.89 -20.63 -11.21
C GLN A 89 6.40 -20.91 -11.19
N ASN A 90 7.18 -19.92 -10.72
CA ASN A 90 8.65 -19.96 -10.75
C ASN A 90 9.30 -19.90 -9.36
N ASP A 91 8.53 -19.89 -8.28
CA ASP A 91 9.05 -19.73 -6.93
C ASP A 91 9.55 -21.02 -6.31
N LEU A 92 8.81 -22.13 -6.56
CA LEU A 92 9.07 -23.43 -5.97
C LEU A 92 9.17 -24.54 -7.03
N LEU A 93 9.98 -25.56 -6.76
CA LEU A 93 10.04 -26.79 -7.55
C LEU A 93 9.54 -27.96 -6.72
N PHE A 94 8.47 -28.57 -7.17
CA PHE A 94 7.83 -29.73 -6.55
C PHE A 94 8.27 -31.02 -7.21
N LYS A 95 8.84 -31.95 -6.44
CA LYS A 95 9.14 -33.33 -6.85
C LYS A 95 8.38 -34.26 -5.91
N MET A 96 7.11 -34.52 -6.25
CA MET A 96 6.17 -35.21 -5.38
C MET A 96 5.88 -36.64 -5.87
N SER A 97 5.73 -37.57 -4.92
CA SER A 97 5.25 -38.91 -5.18
C SER A 97 3.72 -38.97 -5.14
N ALA A 98 3.14 -40.11 -5.43
CA ALA A 98 1.70 -40.37 -5.25
C ALA A 98 1.30 -40.60 -3.77
N GLN A 99 2.29 -40.90 -2.91
CA GLN A 99 2.05 -41.23 -1.50
C GLN A 99 1.67 -39.95 -0.73
N LYS A 100 0.71 -40.08 0.16
CA LYS A 100 0.30 -39.02 1.11
C LYS A 100 1.13 -39.11 2.38
N GLU A 101 1.34 -37.97 3.02
CA GLU A 101 2.06 -37.86 4.28
C GLU A 101 1.45 -36.77 5.13
N ASP A 102 1.54 -36.94 6.44
CA ASP A 102 1.13 -35.98 7.45
C ASP A 102 2.35 -35.16 7.92
N TYR A 103 2.30 -33.84 7.69
CA TYR A 103 3.38 -32.93 8.05
C TYR A 103 3.01 -32.08 9.27
N LEU A 104 3.82 -32.22 10.31
CA LEU A 104 3.80 -31.34 11.46
C LEU A 104 4.63 -30.07 11.18
N THR A 105 4.44 -29.06 11.98
CA THR A 105 5.09 -27.77 11.81
C THR A 105 6.28 -27.57 12.72
N THR A 106 7.24 -26.77 12.26
CA THR A 106 8.29 -26.14 13.08
C THR A 106 8.27 -24.64 12.76
N PHE A 107 8.13 -23.82 13.79
CA PHE A 107 8.12 -22.37 13.66
C PHE A 107 9.54 -21.81 13.56
N ASP A 108 9.77 -20.88 12.62
CA ASP A 108 11.04 -20.17 12.49
C ASP A 108 10.97 -18.81 13.21
N SER A 109 11.68 -18.72 14.34
CA SER A 109 11.78 -17.48 15.11
C SER A 109 12.58 -16.36 14.42
N ASN A 110 13.35 -16.69 13.38
CA ASN A 110 14.12 -15.71 12.60
C ASN A 110 13.32 -15.11 11.42
N PHE A 111 12.08 -15.55 11.23
CA PHE A 111 11.21 -14.98 10.21
C PHE A 111 10.98 -13.48 10.45
N ASN A 112 11.15 -12.68 9.41
CA ASN A 112 11.21 -11.21 9.54
C ASN A 112 10.43 -10.41 8.48
N LEU A 113 9.60 -11.07 7.64
CA LEU A 113 8.77 -10.33 6.68
C LEU A 113 7.65 -9.54 7.34
N PHE A 114 7.09 -10.08 8.40
CA PHE A 114 6.13 -9.43 9.28
C PHE A 114 6.18 -10.05 10.67
N SER A 115 5.70 -9.33 11.67
CA SER A 115 5.68 -9.82 13.04
C SER A 115 4.65 -10.93 13.21
N GLN A 116 5.11 -12.16 13.52
CA GLN A 116 4.28 -13.30 13.86
C GLN A 116 4.74 -13.94 15.14
N ALA A 117 3.88 -13.96 16.16
CA ALA A 117 4.14 -14.74 17.37
C ALA A 117 3.93 -16.23 17.11
N ASN A 118 4.68 -17.07 17.80
CA ASN A 118 4.39 -18.51 17.83
C ASN A 118 3.09 -18.73 18.64
N ILE A 119 2.03 -19.14 17.95
CA ILE A 119 0.71 -19.42 18.56
C ILE A 119 0.56 -20.87 19.02
N GLY A 120 1.67 -21.63 19.04
CA GLY A 120 1.70 -23.05 19.37
C GLY A 120 1.63 -23.94 18.11
N PHE A 121 2.20 -23.48 17.01
CA PHE A 121 2.16 -24.19 15.71
C PHE A 121 2.61 -25.65 15.82
N GLU A 122 3.61 -25.96 16.65
CA GLU A 122 4.15 -27.32 16.84
C GLU A 122 3.12 -28.32 17.43
N ASN A 123 2.07 -27.78 18.07
CA ASN A 123 1.01 -28.56 18.72
C ASN A 123 -0.25 -28.70 17.85
N PHE A 124 -0.28 -28.02 16.71
CA PHE A 124 -1.43 -28.12 15.81
C PHE A 124 -1.47 -29.48 15.09
N PRO A 125 -2.67 -29.96 14.73
CA PRO A 125 -2.83 -31.15 13.91
C PRO A 125 -2.00 -31.06 12.63
N PRO A 126 -1.48 -32.21 12.12
CA PRO A 126 -0.71 -32.21 10.89
C PRO A 126 -1.51 -31.73 9.70
N LEU A 127 -0.82 -31.16 8.72
CA LEU A 127 -1.35 -30.90 7.38
C LEU A 127 -1.04 -32.08 6.47
N GLU A 128 -1.99 -32.48 5.66
CA GLU A 128 -1.83 -33.58 4.69
C GLU A 128 -1.32 -33.04 3.35
N HIS A 129 -0.33 -33.71 2.79
CA HIS A 129 0.24 -33.36 1.49
C HIS A 129 0.79 -34.61 0.82
N LYS A 130 1.17 -34.55 -0.47
CA LYS A 130 1.94 -35.61 -1.10
C LYS A 130 3.37 -35.65 -0.55
N PHE A 131 3.93 -36.86 -0.39
CA PHE A 131 5.32 -37.03 0.03
C PHE A 131 6.29 -36.66 -1.10
N GLY A 132 7.35 -35.93 -0.76
CA GLY A 132 8.37 -35.55 -1.73
C GLY A 132 9.25 -34.40 -1.27
N THR A 133 9.93 -33.78 -2.22
CA THR A 133 10.81 -32.63 -1.94
C THR A 133 10.27 -31.38 -2.60
N ILE A 134 10.41 -30.25 -1.89
CA ILE A 134 10.02 -28.93 -2.33
C ILE A 134 11.26 -28.03 -2.20
N ALA A 135 11.78 -27.59 -3.35
CA ALA A 135 12.97 -26.74 -3.41
C ALA A 135 12.61 -25.31 -3.83
N ALA A 136 13.25 -24.33 -3.22
CA ALA A 136 13.14 -22.94 -3.65
C ALA A 136 13.85 -22.73 -4.99
N LYS A 137 13.20 -22.06 -5.94
CA LYS A 137 13.80 -21.56 -7.20
C LYS A 137 14.11 -20.06 -7.10
N SER A 138 13.44 -19.35 -6.19
CA SER A 138 13.64 -17.93 -5.92
C SER A 138 14.01 -17.72 -4.44
N ASN A 139 14.21 -16.47 -4.06
CA ASN A 139 14.39 -16.14 -2.66
C ASN A 139 13.05 -16.32 -1.91
N VAL A 140 13.02 -17.23 -0.94
CA VAL A 140 11.83 -17.55 -0.12
C VAL A 140 12.09 -17.22 1.34
N ASN A 141 11.05 -16.76 2.03
CA ASN A 141 11.07 -16.50 3.46
C ASN A 141 10.11 -17.47 4.13
N THR A 142 10.63 -18.44 4.84
CA THR A 142 9.86 -19.53 5.44
C THR A 142 9.50 -19.20 6.88
N LEU A 143 8.21 -19.18 7.20
CA LEU A 143 7.67 -19.01 8.55
C LEU A 143 7.53 -20.37 9.26
N LEU A 144 7.04 -21.37 8.51
CA LEU A 144 6.83 -22.73 9.04
C LEU A 144 7.53 -23.73 8.11
N SER A 145 8.34 -24.60 8.73
CA SER A 145 8.97 -25.73 8.06
C SER A 145 8.27 -27.04 8.41
N ALA A 146 8.38 -28.02 7.52
CA ALA A 146 7.76 -29.33 7.67
C ALA A 146 8.62 -30.26 8.52
N ARG A 147 7.99 -31.09 9.35
CA ARG A 147 8.61 -32.25 10.00
C ARG A 147 7.69 -33.45 9.93
N ILE A 148 8.28 -34.64 9.87
CA ILE A 148 7.56 -35.91 9.98
C ILE A 148 7.97 -36.52 11.33
N ARG A 149 7.00 -36.69 12.23
CA ARG A 149 7.26 -37.11 13.62
C ARG A 149 8.33 -36.21 14.27
N ASN A 150 9.51 -36.76 14.58
CA ASN A 150 10.62 -36.06 15.19
C ASN A 150 11.72 -35.66 14.18
N VAL A 151 11.51 -35.91 12.89
CA VAL A 151 12.48 -35.61 11.84
C VAL A 151 12.14 -34.27 11.18
N GLN A 152 13.01 -33.27 11.39
CA GLN A 152 12.91 -31.99 10.69
C GLN A 152 13.27 -32.19 9.22
N LEU A 153 12.42 -31.68 8.34
CA LEU A 153 12.68 -31.65 6.90
C LEU A 153 13.14 -30.26 6.46
N GLN A 154 13.79 -30.19 5.31
CA GLN A 154 14.11 -28.90 4.68
C GLN A 154 12.96 -28.32 3.85
N ASN A 155 11.85 -29.05 3.75
CA ASN A 155 10.69 -28.60 3.01
C ASN A 155 10.02 -27.44 3.75
N PRO A 156 9.72 -26.32 3.08
CA PRO A 156 8.85 -25.29 3.65
C PRO A 156 7.43 -25.86 3.81
N LEU A 157 6.70 -25.36 4.79
CA LEU A 157 5.27 -25.64 4.98
C LEU A 157 4.42 -24.37 4.78
N LEU A 158 4.92 -23.24 5.27
CA LEU A 158 4.38 -21.92 4.94
C LEU A 158 5.54 -21.00 4.59
N THR A 159 5.55 -20.52 3.36
CA THR A 159 6.63 -19.67 2.84
C THR A 159 6.09 -18.55 1.95
N PHE A 160 6.90 -17.51 1.81
CA PHE A 160 6.55 -16.27 1.13
C PHE A 160 7.64 -15.88 0.14
N THR A 161 7.22 -15.25 -0.97
CA THR A 161 8.14 -14.66 -1.95
C THR A 161 7.79 -13.20 -2.23
N GLU A 162 8.82 -12.41 -2.50
CA GLU A 162 8.71 -11.04 -2.97
C GLU A 162 9.58 -10.86 -4.23
N ASN A 163 8.92 -10.66 -5.37
CA ASN A 163 9.57 -10.43 -6.65
C ASN A 163 9.13 -9.08 -7.23
N GLY A 164 9.90 -8.04 -6.97
CA GLY A 164 9.51 -6.67 -7.31
C GLY A 164 8.27 -6.24 -6.54
N SER A 165 7.19 -5.96 -7.26
CA SER A 165 5.90 -5.58 -6.66
C SER A 165 5.00 -6.77 -6.35
N LYS A 166 5.34 -7.97 -6.82
CA LYS A 166 4.51 -9.18 -6.66
C LYS A 166 4.91 -9.96 -5.42
N ARG A 167 3.89 -10.30 -4.63
CA ARG A 167 4.01 -11.12 -3.42
C ARG A 167 3.22 -12.38 -3.57
N ASN A 168 3.81 -13.49 -3.19
CA ASN A 168 3.11 -14.77 -3.14
C ASN A 168 3.31 -15.41 -1.77
N ALA A 169 2.29 -16.15 -1.32
CA ALA A 169 2.35 -17.03 -0.16
C ALA A 169 2.02 -18.45 -0.59
N TYR A 170 2.66 -19.42 0.04
CA TYR A 170 2.46 -20.84 -0.22
C TYR A 170 2.23 -21.56 1.10
N LEU A 171 1.04 -22.18 1.27
CA LEU A 171 0.77 -23.15 2.31
C LEU A 171 0.80 -24.55 1.68
N LEU A 172 1.73 -25.37 2.14
CA LEU A 172 2.07 -26.65 1.51
C LEU A 172 1.48 -27.81 2.30
N GLY A 173 0.17 -27.82 2.36
CA GLY A 173 -0.65 -28.85 3.02
C GLY A 173 -2.09 -28.41 3.17
N GLU A 174 -3.00 -29.38 3.14
CA GLU A 174 -4.44 -29.21 3.39
C GLU A 174 -4.80 -29.56 4.82
N ASN A 175 -6.05 -29.27 5.21
CA ASN A 175 -6.60 -29.46 6.56
C ASN A 175 -6.28 -28.31 7.56
N ILE A 176 -6.01 -27.10 7.09
CA ILE A 176 -5.80 -25.94 7.94
C ILE A 176 -7.03 -25.58 8.81
N TRP A 177 -8.23 -25.99 8.41
CA TRP A 177 -9.44 -25.85 9.22
C TRP A 177 -9.29 -26.50 10.63
N LYS A 178 -8.49 -27.58 10.73
CA LYS A 178 -8.19 -28.25 12.00
C LYS A 178 -7.40 -27.33 12.94
N TRP A 179 -6.51 -26.49 12.41
CA TRP A 179 -5.74 -25.52 13.22
C TRP A 179 -6.64 -24.47 13.86
N ARG A 180 -7.62 -23.97 13.06
CA ARG A 180 -8.60 -23.03 13.59
C ARG A 180 -9.46 -23.64 14.69
N LEU A 181 -9.85 -24.89 14.51
CA LEU A 181 -10.61 -25.67 15.52
C LEU A 181 -9.76 -25.92 16.77
N GLU A 182 -8.52 -26.36 16.61
CA GLU A 182 -7.58 -26.63 17.72
C GLU A 182 -7.31 -25.38 18.55
N ASN A 183 -7.12 -24.24 17.89
CA ASN A 183 -6.99 -22.95 18.57
C ASN A 183 -8.19 -22.66 19.48
N ASN A 184 -9.41 -22.92 18.99
CA ASN A 184 -10.61 -22.75 19.78
C ASN A 184 -10.75 -23.77 20.91
N LEU A 185 -10.36 -25.01 20.69
CA LEU A 185 -10.39 -26.05 21.72
C LEU A 185 -9.46 -25.69 22.89
N ASN A 186 -8.24 -25.20 22.57
CA ASN A 186 -7.23 -24.88 23.56
C ASN A 186 -7.45 -23.55 24.27
N LYS A 187 -7.89 -22.52 23.55
CA LYS A 187 -7.99 -21.13 24.05
C LYS A 187 -9.40 -20.59 24.19
N LYS A 188 -10.43 -21.38 23.82
CA LYS A 188 -11.84 -20.98 23.76
C LYS A 188 -12.07 -19.76 22.87
N SER A 189 -11.17 -19.51 21.91
CA SER A 189 -11.19 -18.41 20.96
C SER A 189 -10.57 -18.82 19.63
N PHE A 190 -11.05 -18.26 18.54
CA PHE A 190 -10.46 -18.37 17.21
C PHE A 190 -9.44 -17.28 16.92
N GLU A 191 -9.24 -16.33 17.85
CA GLU A 191 -8.57 -15.06 17.63
C GLU A 191 -7.12 -15.22 17.15
N ASP A 192 -6.32 -16.06 17.78
CA ASP A 192 -4.91 -16.22 17.37
C ASP A 192 -4.78 -16.77 15.95
N PHE A 193 -5.62 -17.74 15.58
CA PHE A 193 -5.64 -18.26 14.22
C PHE A 193 -6.15 -17.21 13.23
N ASP A 194 -7.20 -16.49 13.58
CA ASP A 194 -7.79 -15.46 12.72
C ASP A 194 -6.82 -14.28 12.52
N LEU A 195 -6.06 -13.88 13.56
CA LEU A 195 -4.98 -12.91 13.46
C LEU A 195 -3.79 -13.42 12.61
N PHE A 196 -3.42 -14.69 12.76
CA PHE A 196 -2.41 -15.33 11.92
C PHE A 196 -2.80 -15.26 10.44
N THR A 197 -4.03 -15.65 10.10
CA THR A 197 -4.54 -15.55 8.74
C THR A 197 -4.61 -14.10 8.26
N ASP A 198 -5.03 -13.17 9.16
CA ASP A 198 -5.09 -11.73 8.85
C ASP A 198 -3.73 -11.18 8.42
N LYS A 199 -2.64 -11.57 9.11
CA LYS A 199 -1.28 -11.14 8.76
C LYS A 199 -0.81 -11.64 7.40
N ILE A 200 -1.14 -12.89 7.04
CA ILE A 200 -0.86 -13.42 5.69
C ILE A 200 -1.57 -12.59 4.63
N ILE A 201 -2.86 -12.33 4.85
CA ILE A 201 -3.65 -11.54 3.91
C ILE A 201 -3.16 -10.09 3.86
N GLN A 202 -2.83 -9.49 5.00
CA GLN A 202 -2.26 -8.13 5.05
C GLN A 202 -0.95 -8.04 4.26
N PHE A 203 -0.06 -9.01 4.41
CA PHE A 203 1.17 -9.08 3.61
C PHE A 203 0.86 -9.10 2.11
N LEU A 204 -0.17 -9.85 1.68
CA LEU A 204 -0.55 -9.96 0.28
C LEU A 204 -1.34 -8.77 -0.25
N VAL A 205 -2.23 -8.16 0.56
CA VAL A 205 -2.99 -6.94 0.17
C VAL A 205 -2.06 -5.74 0.04
N THR A 206 -1.04 -5.70 0.89
CA THR A 206 -0.07 -4.63 0.84
C THR A 206 0.74 -4.78 -0.45
N ASN A 207 0.27 -4.13 -1.51
CA ASN A 207 1.08 -4.03 -2.72
C ASN A 207 2.46 -3.50 -2.35
N ALA A 208 3.51 -4.00 -2.98
CA ALA A 208 4.84 -3.38 -2.94
C ALA A 208 4.81 -1.92 -3.48
N SER A 209 3.67 -1.45 -4.00
CA SER A 209 3.35 -0.05 -4.28
C SER A 209 2.83 0.74 -3.08
N LYS A 210 2.57 0.16 -1.91
CA LYS A 210 2.68 0.92 -0.67
C LYS A 210 4.17 1.15 -0.48
N LYS A 211 4.63 2.20 -1.12
CA LYS A 211 5.96 2.76 -0.89
C LYS A 211 6.12 2.88 0.60
N ASN A 212 7.18 2.35 1.14
CA ASN A 212 7.53 2.53 2.55
C ASN A 212 7.61 4.03 2.91
N LEU A 213 7.58 4.88 1.90
CA LEU A 213 7.62 6.32 1.98
C LEU A 213 6.40 6.92 1.25
N ASN A 214 5.47 7.45 2.04
CA ASN A 214 4.33 8.23 1.57
C ASN A 214 4.66 9.71 1.77
N VAL A 215 4.33 10.54 0.79
CA VAL A 215 4.55 11.99 0.88
C VAL A 215 3.24 12.71 0.54
N THR A 216 2.81 13.57 1.44
CA THR A 216 1.63 14.42 1.29
C THR A 216 2.09 15.85 1.04
N TYR A 217 1.60 16.45 -0.03
CA TYR A 217 1.90 17.80 -0.47
C TYR A 217 0.75 18.33 -1.33
N GLU A 218 0.68 19.63 -1.52
CA GLU A 218 -0.27 20.26 -2.42
C GLU A 218 0.37 20.51 -3.80
N SER A 219 -0.44 20.48 -4.85
CA SER A 219 0.06 20.76 -6.20
C SER A 219 0.35 22.23 -6.44
N PHE A 220 -0.27 23.13 -5.64
CA PHE A 220 -0.14 24.58 -5.74
C PHE A 220 0.01 25.21 -4.36
N TYR A 221 0.88 26.18 -4.24
CA TYR A 221 1.08 27.02 -3.06
C TYR A 221 1.13 28.48 -3.49
N ASN A 222 0.75 29.42 -2.61
CA ASN A 222 0.88 30.85 -2.91
C ASN A 222 2.26 31.36 -2.47
N SER A 223 2.83 32.27 -3.23
CA SER A 223 4.07 32.94 -2.86
C SER A 223 3.92 33.66 -1.52
N GLY A 224 4.88 33.45 -0.64
CA GLY A 224 4.87 34.02 0.73
C GLY A 224 4.12 33.20 1.78
N GLU A 225 3.44 32.11 1.39
CA GLU A 225 2.88 31.15 2.34
C GLU A 225 3.90 30.08 2.73
N SER A 226 3.69 29.45 3.90
CA SER A 226 4.51 28.33 4.33
C SER A 226 4.15 27.08 3.51
N ILE A 227 5.16 26.48 2.86
CA ILE A 227 5.01 25.25 2.06
C ILE A 227 5.36 24.06 2.92
N GLU A 228 4.35 23.46 3.57
CA GLU A 228 4.55 22.25 4.37
C GLU A 228 4.48 21.00 3.49
N ILE A 229 5.53 20.17 3.54
CA ILE A 229 5.54 18.82 2.98
C ILE A 229 5.66 17.83 4.13
N THR A 230 4.74 16.87 4.17
CA THR A 230 4.68 15.83 5.20
C THR A 230 5.04 14.49 4.58
N ALA A 231 5.85 13.70 5.26
CA ALA A 231 6.22 12.34 4.85
C ALA A 231 5.96 11.36 5.99
N GLU A 232 5.53 10.16 5.64
CA GLU A 232 5.43 9.01 6.53
C GLU A 232 6.35 7.91 6.00
N TYR A 233 7.20 7.40 6.86
CA TYR A 233 8.07 6.28 6.51
C TYR A 233 7.75 5.08 7.39
N PHE A 234 7.59 3.92 6.74
CA PHE A 234 7.27 2.67 7.39
C PHE A 234 8.44 1.69 7.21
N ASN A 235 8.80 1.00 8.30
CA ASN A 235 9.79 -0.05 8.28
C ASN A 235 9.32 -1.27 7.46
N LYS A 236 10.13 -2.32 7.38
CA LYS A 236 9.78 -3.56 6.67
C LYS A 236 8.52 -4.25 7.20
N ASN A 237 8.15 -3.98 8.46
CA ASN A 237 6.94 -4.50 9.10
C ASN A 237 5.71 -3.60 8.90
N TYR A 238 5.83 -2.52 8.10
CA TYR A 238 4.81 -1.48 7.92
C TYR A 238 4.37 -0.79 9.22
N GLU A 239 5.27 -0.72 10.21
CA GLU A 239 5.13 0.13 11.38
C GLU A 239 5.81 1.47 11.09
N PHE A 240 5.24 2.56 11.61
CA PHE A 240 5.88 3.87 11.48
C PHE A 240 7.28 3.83 12.07
N ASP A 241 8.29 4.14 11.26
CA ASP A 241 9.68 4.16 11.69
C ASP A 241 10.01 5.56 12.22
N ASP A 242 10.08 5.67 13.53
CA ASP A 242 10.35 6.93 14.23
C ASP A 242 11.84 7.32 14.27
N LYS A 243 12.72 6.47 13.70
CA LYS A 243 14.18 6.66 13.63
C LYS A 243 14.67 6.91 12.19
N ALA A 244 13.77 6.94 11.22
CA ALA A 244 14.13 7.17 9.83
C ALA A 244 14.75 8.56 9.64
N GLN A 245 15.70 8.67 8.72
CA GLN A 245 16.33 9.91 8.34
C GLN A 245 15.88 10.30 6.92
N LEU A 246 14.94 11.23 6.85
CA LEU A 246 14.37 11.69 5.59
C LEU A 246 14.98 13.03 5.17
N THR A 247 15.36 13.10 3.90
CA THR A 247 15.82 14.35 3.29
C THR A 247 14.99 14.65 2.06
N ILE A 248 14.72 15.94 1.80
CA ILE A 248 14.09 16.41 0.57
C ILE A 248 15.07 17.27 -0.22
N GLN A 249 15.18 16.98 -1.50
CA GLN A 249 15.86 17.85 -2.45
C GLN A 249 14.82 18.53 -3.32
N VAL A 250 14.82 19.86 -3.37
CA VAL A 250 13.90 20.68 -4.17
C VAL A 250 14.70 21.37 -5.28
N ILE A 251 14.19 21.30 -6.49
CA ILE A 251 14.84 21.84 -7.70
C ILE A 251 13.86 22.76 -8.41
N ASN A 252 14.25 24.00 -8.62
CA ASN A 252 13.51 24.93 -9.48
C ASN A 252 13.63 24.51 -10.94
N SER A 253 12.50 24.28 -11.61
CA SER A 253 12.49 23.74 -12.98
C SER A 253 13.12 24.69 -14.00
N LYS A 254 13.07 26.01 -13.78
CA LYS A 254 13.61 27.04 -14.69
C LYS A 254 15.09 27.32 -14.44
N THR A 255 15.44 27.64 -13.18
CA THR A 255 16.81 28.06 -12.83
C THR A 255 17.76 26.89 -12.56
N LYS A 256 17.21 25.68 -12.39
CA LYS A 256 17.93 24.46 -11.96
C LYS A 256 18.59 24.60 -10.58
N ALA A 257 18.29 25.66 -9.84
CA ALA A 257 18.76 25.81 -8.47
C ALA A 257 18.21 24.68 -7.62
N SER A 258 19.08 24.08 -6.81
CA SER A 258 18.73 22.94 -5.96
C SER A 258 19.02 23.27 -4.50
N LYS A 259 18.07 22.99 -3.62
CA LYS A 259 18.23 23.08 -2.17
C LYS A 259 17.87 21.75 -1.52
N LYS A 260 18.55 21.41 -0.44
CA LYS A 260 18.33 20.18 0.32
C LYS A 260 17.96 20.53 1.76
N TYR A 261 16.95 19.82 2.30
CA TYR A 261 16.46 20.00 3.66
C TYR A 261 16.28 18.64 4.32
N ASP A 262 16.41 18.60 5.65
CA ASP A 262 16.05 17.44 6.44
C ASP A 262 14.60 17.56 6.89
N LEU A 263 13.84 16.44 6.88
CA LEU A 263 12.50 16.41 7.45
C LEU A 263 12.60 16.16 8.95
N LEU A 264 11.93 16.97 9.74
CA LEU A 264 11.90 16.85 11.18
C LEU A 264 10.78 15.91 11.63
N LYS A 265 11.06 15.07 12.62
CA LYS A 265 10.10 14.14 13.21
C LYS A 265 8.98 14.93 13.90
N ALA A 266 7.73 14.56 13.59
CA ALA A 266 6.50 14.89 14.31
C ALA A 266 5.94 13.64 15.01
N THR A 267 4.70 13.63 15.48
CA THR A 267 4.14 12.52 16.27
C THR A 267 4.13 11.19 15.49
N ASN A 268 3.54 11.16 14.30
CA ASN A 268 3.45 9.98 13.41
C ASN A 268 3.82 10.34 11.97
N SER A 269 4.69 11.32 11.78
CA SER A 269 5.11 11.78 10.46
C SER A 269 6.43 12.54 10.57
N TYR A 270 6.99 12.89 9.42
CA TYR A 270 8.13 13.78 9.25
C TYR A 270 7.66 14.99 8.46
N LYS A 271 8.10 16.19 8.83
CA LYS A 271 7.66 17.44 8.22
C LYS A 271 8.82 18.33 7.85
N VAL A 272 8.65 19.10 6.80
CA VAL A 272 9.55 20.17 6.40
C VAL A 272 8.74 21.36 5.93
N ASN A 273 9.19 22.56 6.30
CA ASN A 273 8.70 23.82 5.76
C ASN A 273 9.73 24.36 4.76
N LEU A 274 9.25 24.62 3.55
CA LEU A 274 10.06 25.17 2.45
C LEU A 274 9.74 26.65 2.31
N ASP A 275 10.23 27.45 3.29
CA ASP A 275 9.99 28.89 3.28
C ASP A 275 10.87 29.61 2.25
N GLY A 276 10.37 30.71 1.72
CA GLY A 276 11.12 31.62 0.84
C GLY A 276 11.40 31.05 -0.56
N LEU A 277 10.51 30.21 -1.08
CA LEU A 277 10.53 29.85 -2.48
C LEU A 277 9.82 30.92 -3.32
N GLU A 278 10.49 31.36 -4.39
CA GLU A 278 9.90 32.29 -5.37
C GLU A 278 8.84 31.63 -6.22
N ALA A 279 7.98 32.42 -6.84
CA ALA A 279 6.99 31.91 -7.80
C ALA A 279 7.65 31.10 -8.93
N GLY A 280 7.10 29.94 -9.23
CA GLY A 280 7.62 29.05 -10.27
C GLY A 280 7.30 27.58 -10.05
N ASN A 281 7.76 26.75 -10.99
CA ASN A 281 7.58 25.30 -10.95
C ASN A 281 8.77 24.63 -10.28
N TYR A 282 8.48 23.74 -9.36
CA TYR A 282 9.46 22.98 -8.60
C TYR A 282 9.23 21.47 -8.74
N SER A 283 10.31 20.73 -8.86
CA SER A 283 10.34 19.30 -8.64
C SER A 283 11.04 18.97 -7.34
N PHE A 284 10.65 17.92 -6.68
CA PHE A 284 11.32 17.49 -5.46
C PHE A 284 11.47 15.97 -5.39
N LYS A 285 12.44 15.54 -4.58
CA LYS A 285 12.68 14.14 -4.26
C LYS A 285 12.91 14.01 -2.76
N VAL A 286 12.03 13.25 -2.09
CA VAL A 286 12.25 12.82 -0.70
C VAL A 286 12.97 11.48 -0.73
N THR A 287 13.99 11.30 0.11
CA THR A 287 14.79 10.06 0.18
C THR A 287 15.01 9.69 1.64
N GLU A 288 14.80 8.40 1.97
CA GLU A 288 15.23 7.83 3.24
C GLU A 288 16.66 7.31 3.10
N LYS A 289 17.52 7.66 4.09
CA LYS A 289 18.97 7.56 3.97
C LYS A 289 19.52 6.13 4.04
N GLN A 290 18.87 5.23 4.79
CA GLN A 290 19.34 3.86 5.00
C GLN A 290 18.83 2.89 3.93
N SER A 291 17.53 2.98 3.60
CA SER A 291 16.88 2.10 2.62
C SER A 291 17.01 2.59 1.18
N ASN A 292 17.42 3.84 0.97
CA ASN A 292 17.34 4.55 -0.31
C ASN A 292 15.93 4.61 -0.92
N SER A 293 14.89 4.34 -0.13
CA SER A 293 13.50 4.52 -0.56
C SER A 293 13.28 5.99 -0.92
N SER A 294 12.65 6.25 -2.06
CA SER A 294 12.46 7.62 -2.53
C SER A 294 11.09 7.85 -3.13
N PHE A 295 10.61 9.08 -2.98
CA PHE A 295 9.40 9.61 -3.59
C PHE A 295 9.75 10.88 -4.38
N SER A 296 9.21 11.03 -5.58
CA SER A 296 9.37 12.23 -6.39
C SER A 296 8.02 12.85 -6.71
N GLY A 297 7.95 14.16 -6.66
CA GLY A 297 6.77 14.95 -6.96
C GLY A 297 7.12 16.30 -7.57
N SER A 298 6.09 17.08 -7.87
CA SER A 298 6.23 18.45 -8.36
C SER A 298 5.10 19.31 -7.82
N PHE A 299 5.38 20.59 -7.61
CA PHE A 299 4.40 21.60 -7.21
C PHE A 299 4.72 22.93 -7.89
N GLU A 300 3.74 23.81 -7.91
CA GLU A 300 3.87 25.17 -8.42
C GLU A 300 3.66 26.18 -7.29
N VAL A 301 4.54 27.16 -7.20
CA VAL A 301 4.36 28.34 -6.35
C VAL A 301 3.81 29.44 -7.21
N LEU A 302 2.57 29.83 -6.93
CA LEU A 302 1.86 30.88 -7.66
C LEU A 302 2.32 32.25 -7.20
N ASP A 303 2.46 33.17 -8.15
CA ASP A 303 2.73 34.57 -7.85
C ASP A 303 1.44 35.20 -7.32
N PHE A 304 1.40 35.41 -5.99
CA PHE A 304 0.24 35.98 -5.33
C PHE A 304 0.45 37.48 -5.11
N GLU A 305 0.19 38.29 -6.17
CA GLU A 305 0.13 39.73 -6.05
C GLU A 305 -1.28 40.11 -5.57
N ILE A 306 -1.42 40.43 -4.28
CA ILE A 306 -2.68 40.93 -3.67
C ILE A 306 -3.16 42.17 -4.42
N GLU A 307 -2.25 42.99 -4.94
CA GLU A 307 -2.59 44.18 -5.68
C GLU A 307 -3.31 43.93 -7.01
N LYS A 308 -3.10 42.77 -7.64
CA LYS A 308 -3.83 42.42 -8.89
C LYS A 308 -5.28 41.98 -8.65
N GLN A 309 -5.66 41.59 -7.45
CA GLN A 309 -7.05 41.23 -7.12
C GLN A 309 -7.94 42.45 -6.90
N PHE A 310 -7.37 43.60 -6.57
CA PHE A 310 -8.14 44.82 -6.35
C PHE A 310 -7.98 45.81 -7.51
N VAL A 311 -8.28 45.36 -8.73
CA VAL A 311 -8.22 46.20 -9.94
C VAL A 311 -9.35 47.26 -9.97
N ASN A 312 -10.35 47.14 -9.12
CA ASN A 312 -11.42 48.11 -9.02
C ASN A 312 -11.25 48.98 -7.77
N PRO A 313 -10.98 50.30 -7.91
CA PRO A 313 -11.00 51.20 -6.77
C PRO A 313 -12.39 51.16 -6.14
N ASP A 314 -12.43 51.17 -4.81
CA ASP A 314 -13.67 51.25 -4.02
C ASP A 314 -14.32 52.63 -4.27
N LYS A 315 -15.13 52.66 -5.33
CA LYS A 315 -15.82 53.88 -5.79
C LYS A 315 -16.69 54.50 -4.68
N SER A 316 -17.37 53.68 -3.92
CA SER A 316 -18.24 54.11 -2.85
C SER A 316 -17.48 54.82 -1.73
N ARG A 317 -16.31 54.32 -1.36
CA ARG A 317 -15.43 54.97 -0.38
C ARG A 317 -14.82 56.28 -0.88
N LEU A 318 -14.42 56.31 -2.14
CA LEU A 318 -13.89 57.54 -2.77
C LEU A 318 -14.97 58.61 -2.87
N GLU A 319 -16.18 58.27 -3.26
CA GLU A 319 -17.35 59.18 -3.32
C GLU A 319 -17.72 59.69 -1.90
N GLN A 320 -17.69 58.79 -0.89
CA GLN A 320 -17.96 59.20 0.48
C GLN A 320 -16.89 60.13 1.06
N LEU A 321 -15.59 59.87 0.73
CA LEU A 321 -14.50 60.76 1.11
C LEU A 321 -14.65 62.14 0.45
N ALA A 322 -14.94 62.18 -0.85
CA ALA A 322 -15.16 63.40 -1.56
C ALA A 322 -16.32 64.22 -0.97
N THR A 323 -17.45 63.56 -0.68
CA THR A 323 -18.61 64.18 -0.06
C THR A 323 -18.27 64.80 1.33
N ASN A 324 -17.53 64.04 2.16
CA ASN A 324 -17.17 64.45 3.51
C ASN A 324 -16.17 65.63 3.53
N THR A 325 -15.40 65.82 2.44
CA THR A 325 -14.42 66.89 2.28
C THR A 325 -14.88 68.02 1.37
N ASN A 326 -16.15 68.10 1.02
CA ASN A 326 -16.74 69.03 0.04
C ASN A 326 -16.04 68.98 -1.34
N GLY A 327 -15.45 67.85 -1.69
CA GLY A 327 -14.83 67.59 -2.98
C GLY A 327 -15.78 66.87 -3.95
N LYS A 328 -15.26 66.54 -5.13
CA LYS A 328 -15.97 65.72 -6.15
C LYS A 328 -15.06 64.66 -6.73
N VAL A 329 -15.59 63.49 -7.02
CA VAL A 329 -14.88 62.43 -7.74
C VAL A 329 -15.09 62.61 -9.23
N TYR A 330 -14.01 62.58 -10.00
CA TYR A 330 -14.04 62.60 -11.46
C TYR A 330 -13.44 61.29 -12.02
N TYR A 331 -14.05 60.80 -13.07
CA TYR A 331 -13.57 59.59 -13.75
C TYR A 331 -12.75 59.97 -15.00
N PRO A 332 -11.87 59.12 -15.55
CA PRO A 332 -11.03 59.44 -16.71
C PRO A 332 -11.76 60.00 -17.93
N ASN A 333 -13.00 59.64 -18.10
CA ASN A 333 -13.87 60.17 -19.17
C ASN A 333 -14.50 61.55 -18.84
N GLN A 334 -14.20 62.15 -17.69
CA GLN A 334 -14.72 63.44 -17.18
C GLN A 334 -13.62 64.48 -16.98
N ILE A 335 -12.45 64.35 -17.62
CA ILE A 335 -11.30 65.21 -17.49
C ILE A 335 -11.64 66.66 -17.82
N GLU A 336 -12.45 66.92 -18.85
CA GLU A 336 -12.87 68.29 -19.20
C GLU A 336 -13.70 68.95 -18.10
N ASN A 337 -14.57 68.17 -17.42
CA ASN A 337 -15.36 68.69 -16.29
C ASN A 337 -14.48 68.96 -15.08
N LEU A 338 -13.44 68.15 -14.85
CA LEU A 338 -12.43 68.42 -13.77
C LEU A 338 -11.71 69.73 -14.04
N ILE A 339 -11.18 69.92 -15.26
CA ILE A 339 -10.47 71.17 -15.65
C ILE A 339 -11.38 72.38 -15.48
N LYS A 340 -12.61 72.34 -15.95
CA LYS A 340 -13.60 73.40 -15.81
C LYS A 340 -13.87 73.70 -14.33
N SER A 341 -14.07 72.68 -13.50
CA SER A 341 -14.33 72.87 -12.08
C SER A 341 -13.12 73.46 -11.31
N LEU A 342 -11.89 73.16 -11.74
CA LEU A 342 -10.66 73.74 -11.17
C LEU A 342 -10.48 75.18 -11.56
N LEU A 343 -10.83 75.57 -12.78
CA LEU A 343 -10.75 76.97 -13.29
C LEU A 343 -11.82 77.87 -12.68
N GLU A 344 -12.99 77.29 -12.31
CA GLU A 344 -14.08 78.05 -11.67
C GLU A 344 -13.94 78.18 -10.14
N ASN A 345 -12.97 77.51 -9.54
CA ASN A 345 -12.78 77.52 -8.07
C ASN A 345 -11.82 78.61 -7.67
N GLU A 346 -12.32 79.76 -7.17
CA GLU A 346 -11.56 80.89 -6.73
C GLU A 346 -10.67 80.68 -5.48
N ASN A 347 -10.60 79.49 -4.93
CA ASN A 347 -9.84 79.19 -3.71
C ASN A 347 -8.48 78.53 -4.00
N TYR A 348 -7.97 78.58 -5.23
CA TYR A 348 -6.62 78.16 -5.61
C TYR A 348 -5.87 79.28 -6.31
#